data_51cbeda0064c4a2347cb371fa7c3c6fc
#
_entry.id   51cbeda0064c4a2347cb371fa7c3c6fc
#
_cell.length_a   1.000
_cell.length_b   1.000
_cell.length_c   1.000
_cell.angle_alpha   90.00
_cell.angle_beta   90.00
_cell.angle_gamma   90.00
#
_symmetry.space_group_name_H-M   'P 1'
#
loop_
_entity.id
_entity.type
_entity.pdbx_description
1 polymer ?
#
loop_
_entity_poly.entity_id
_entity_poly.type
_entity_poly.pdbx_seq_one_letter_code
_entity_poly.pdbx_strand_id
1 'polypeptide(L)'
;VPAVNLPTALIVPETKDKDDLTRTIRRYLAEVYRLSTRGTGDAVDGFVSTSALAELLNVSAPAVNRMVSKLREMDLLNHEPYHGIALTEHGRREALKQIRRHRIVEAFLVTVMGLEWHEIHAEADQISSQLTENLEARMYAMAGSPVTCPHGEPIPAVDGTLTEPKDHLLTSAPIKHIVTITRVRTREADRLEYLGALGLVPGTQVEVIHIAPFNGPMQLRVGKEYRIVGHNLAEMIRVNV
;
A
#
# COMPACT_ATOMS: atom_id res chain seq x y z
N VAL A 1 -28.28 5.85 -20.19
CA VAL A 1 -27.60 5.55 -18.92
C VAL A 1 -28.61 5.80 -17.82
N PRO A 2 -29.02 4.81 -17.00
CA PRO A 2 -29.99 5.04 -15.93
C PRO A 2 -29.34 5.91 -14.83
N ALA A 3 -30.03 6.96 -14.40
CA ALA A 3 -29.62 7.80 -13.29
C ALA A 3 -29.55 6.95 -12.01
N VAL A 4 -28.36 6.85 -11.42
CA VAL A 4 -28.14 6.21 -10.13
C VAL A 4 -28.77 7.11 -9.07
N ASN A 5 -29.85 6.64 -8.45
CA ASN A 5 -30.52 7.32 -7.35
C ASN A 5 -29.65 7.15 -6.10
N LEU A 6 -28.80 8.16 -5.82
CA LEU A 6 -27.98 8.20 -4.61
C LEU A 6 -28.84 8.63 -3.42
N PRO A 7 -28.75 7.95 -2.27
CA PRO A 7 -29.49 8.37 -1.08
C PRO A 7 -28.99 9.74 -0.60
N THR A 8 -29.94 10.64 -0.37
CA THR A 8 -29.75 12.06 0.01
C THR A 8 -29.12 12.29 1.39
N ALA A 9 -28.69 11.26 2.09
CA ALA A 9 -28.33 11.29 3.51
C ALA A 9 -26.83 11.23 3.81
N LEU A 10 -25.96 11.79 2.96
CA LEU A 10 -24.53 11.84 3.23
C LEU A 10 -23.93 13.27 3.11
N ILE A 11 -24.66 14.27 3.59
CA ILE A 11 -24.04 15.57 3.86
C ILE A 11 -23.57 15.52 5.31
N VAL A 12 -22.31 15.08 5.50
CA VAL A 12 -21.61 15.25 6.78
C VAL A 12 -21.26 16.74 6.87
N PRO A 13 -21.63 17.47 7.94
CA PRO A 13 -21.24 18.87 8.09
C PRO A 13 -19.72 18.95 8.16
N GLU A 14 -19.13 19.90 7.41
CA GLU A 14 -17.72 20.25 7.49
C GLU A 14 -17.37 20.69 8.93
N THR A 15 -16.85 19.78 9.72
CA THR A 15 -16.09 20.16 10.91
C THR A 15 -14.76 20.70 10.40
N LYS A 16 -14.55 22.00 10.47
CA LYS A 16 -13.22 22.61 10.31
C LYS A 16 -12.35 22.10 11.46
N ASP A 17 -11.74 20.94 11.24
CA ASP A 17 -10.69 20.44 12.10
C ASP A 17 -9.48 21.38 12.00
N LYS A 18 -9.05 21.95 13.12
CA LYS A 18 -7.92 22.88 13.23
C LYS A 18 -6.56 22.23 12.92
N ASP A 19 -6.54 20.96 12.56
CA ASP A 19 -5.35 20.13 12.27
C ASP A 19 -5.28 19.68 10.80
N ASP A 20 -5.53 20.57 9.84
CA ASP A 20 -5.37 20.19 8.44
C ASP A 20 -3.88 20.08 8.06
N LEU A 21 -3.33 18.85 8.21
CA LEU A 21 -1.97 18.53 7.82
C LEU A 21 -1.77 18.79 6.32
N THR A 22 -0.68 19.49 5.99
CA THR A 22 -0.37 19.78 4.60
C THR A 22 -0.17 18.49 3.78
N ARG A 23 -0.43 18.54 2.47
CA ARG A 23 -0.19 17.44 1.52
C ARG A 23 1.19 16.79 1.70
N THR A 24 2.21 17.64 1.86
CA THR A 24 3.60 17.16 2.03
C THR A 24 3.76 16.35 3.31
N ILE A 25 3.20 16.82 4.42
CA ILE A 25 3.25 16.10 5.71
C ILE A 25 2.57 14.73 5.57
N ARG A 26 1.36 14.67 5.03
CA ARG A 26 0.64 13.39 4.82
C ARG A 26 1.43 12.41 3.96
N ARG A 27 2.07 12.90 2.89
CA ARG A 27 2.94 12.08 2.04
C ARG A 27 4.12 11.50 2.83
N TYR A 28 4.81 12.33 3.61
CA TYR A 28 5.94 11.87 4.44
C TYR A 28 5.51 10.80 5.44
N LEU A 29 4.42 11.01 6.17
CA LEU A 29 3.90 10.03 7.13
C LEU A 29 3.53 8.69 6.46
N ALA A 30 2.85 8.75 5.31
CA ALA A 30 2.49 7.55 4.57
C ALA A 30 3.72 6.77 4.09
N GLU A 31 4.78 7.45 3.62
CA GLU A 31 5.99 6.76 3.18
C GLU A 31 6.80 6.20 4.36
N VAL A 32 6.87 6.89 5.50
CA VAL A 32 7.48 6.33 6.72
C VAL A 32 6.73 5.06 7.15
N TYR A 33 5.39 5.07 7.13
CA TYR A 33 4.60 3.87 7.43
C TYR A 33 4.90 2.73 6.46
N ARG A 34 4.93 3.00 5.15
CA ARG A 34 5.21 1.98 4.13
C ARG A 34 6.60 1.37 4.30
N LEU A 35 7.62 2.19 4.55
CA LEU A 35 8.99 1.71 4.81
C LEU A 35 9.05 0.87 6.08
N SER A 36 8.41 1.30 7.18
CA SER A 36 8.42 0.56 8.44
C SER A 36 7.74 -0.82 8.38
N THR A 37 6.84 -1.02 7.40
CA THR A 37 6.07 -2.27 7.27
C THR A 37 6.53 -3.17 6.12
N ARG A 38 7.47 -2.74 5.27
CA ARG A 38 7.92 -3.51 4.08
C ARG A 38 8.68 -4.79 4.42
N GLY A 39 9.38 -4.85 5.54
CA GLY A 39 10.23 -6.00 5.92
C GLY A 39 11.47 -6.17 5.03
N THR A 40 11.92 -5.13 4.32
CA THR A 40 13.03 -5.15 3.34
C THR A 40 14.37 -4.72 3.92
N GLY A 41 14.53 -4.71 5.24
CA GLY A 41 15.79 -4.27 5.89
C GLY A 41 15.91 -2.73 6.03
N ASP A 42 15.00 -1.96 5.43
CA ASP A 42 14.97 -0.49 5.52
C ASP A 42 14.47 0.01 6.88
N ALA A 43 13.90 -0.90 7.68
CA ALA A 43 13.46 -0.64 9.04
C ALA A 43 14.01 -1.70 10.00
N VAL A 44 14.55 -1.25 11.13
CA VAL A 44 14.96 -2.09 12.26
C VAL A 44 14.12 -1.66 13.45
N ASP A 45 13.43 -2.62 14.08
CA ASP A 45 12.56 -2.36 15.23
C ASP A 45 11.51 -1.23 15.01
N GLY A 46 11.02 -1.09 13.77
CA GLY A 46 10.06 -0.06 13.39
C GLY A 46 10.67 1.31 13.05
N PHE A 47 11.99 1.46 13.18
CA PHE A 47 12.71 2.69 12.80
C PHE A 47 13.13 2.64 11.33
N VAL A 48 12.91 3.73 10.63
CA VAL A 48 13.24 3.94 9.22
C VAL A 48 14.42 4.89 9.10
N SER A 49 15.38 4.59 8.22
CA SER A 49 16.49 5.49 7.97
C SER A 49 16.05 6.75 7.22
N THR A 50 16.56 7.91 7.61
CA THR A 50 16.29 9.17 6.89
C THR A 50 16.84 9.17 5.48
N SER A 51 17.88 8.36 5.20
CA SER A 51 18.45 8.18 3.86
C SER A 51 17.51 7.40 2.95
N ALA A 52 16.92 6.28 3.44
CA ALA A 52 15.92 5.52 2.68
C ALA A 52 14.69 6.37 2.35
N LEU A 53 14.27 7.22 3.30
CA LEU A 53 13.16 8.16 3.07
C LEU A 53 13.52 9.24 2.03
N ALA A 54 14.76 9.75 2.04
CA ALA A 54 15.24 10.73 1.08
C ALA A 54 15.28 10.16 -0.35
N GLU A 55 15.79 8.95 -0.48
CA GLU A 55 15.83 8.22 -1.75
C GLU A 55 14.41 7.95 -2.28
N LEU A 56 13.52 7.39 -1.45
CA LEU A 56 12.14 7.07 -1.84
C LEU A 56 11.36 8.31 -2.30
N LEU A 57 11.54 9.44 -1.60
CA LEU A 57 10.84 10.69 -1.92
C LEU A 57 11.52 11.51 -3.01
N ASN A 58 12.72 11.11 -3.43
CA ASN A 58 13.59 11.85 -4.36
C ASN A 58 13.84 13.30 -3.91
N VAL A 59 14.24 13.46 -2.64
CA VAL A 59 14.54 14.77 -2.05
C VAL A 59 15.90 14.75 -1.36
N SER A 60 16.49 15.93 -1.13
CA SER A 60 17.78 16.02 -0.45
C SER A 60 17.70 15.66 1.03
N ALA A 61 18.76 15.10 1.60
CA ALA A 61 18.86 14.79 3.03
C ALA A 61 18.60 16.02 3.95
N PRO A 62 19.07 17.25 3.63
CA PRO A 62 18.70 18.44 4.41
C PRO A 62 17.19 18.74 4.38
N ALA A 63 16.50 18.45 3.26
CA ALA A 63 15.04 18.64 3.17
C ALA A 63 14.30 17.63 4.07
N VAL A 64 14.75 16.37 4.08
CA VAL A 64 14.21 15.35 4.99
C VAL A 64 14.43 15.75 6.44
N ASN A 65 15.64 16.16 6.81
CA ASN A 65 15.94 16.53 8.19
C ASN A 65 15.08 17.70 8.69
N ARG A 66 14.84 18.73 7.86
CA ARG A 66 13.92 19.82 8.20
C ARG A 66 12.49 19.32 8.41
N MET A 67 12.02 18.40 7.54
CA MET A 67 10.68 17.83 7.68
C MET A 67 10.57 16.95 8.92
N VAL A 68 11.57 16.11 9.20
CA VAL A 68 11.65 15.29 10.42
C VAL A 68 11.58 16.15 11.69
N SER A 69 12.33 17.26 11.74
CA SER A 69 12.24 18.20 12.87
C SER A 69 10.83 18.75 13.05
N LYS A 70 10.18 19.18 11.95
CA LYS A 70 8.82 19.69 11.97
C LYS A 70 7.81 18.63 12.43
N LEU A 71 7.90 17.41 11.92
CA LEU A 71 7.00 16.30 12.29
C LEU A 71 7.18 15.89 13.75
N ARG A 72 8.40 15.97 14.28
CA ARG A 72 8.67 15.74 15.70
C ARG A 72 8.04 16.82 16.59
N GLU A 73 8.14 18.10 16.21
CA GLU A 73 7.48 19.20 16.91
C GLU A 73 5.95 19.08 16.93
N MET A 74 5.39 18.42 15.93
CA MET A 74 3.95 18.13 15.81
C MET A 74 3.53 16.82 16.50
N ASP A 75 4.43 16.15 17.20
CA ASP A 75 4.20 14.83 17.83
C ASP A 75 3.73 13.74 16.85
N LEU A 76 4.21 13.79 15.60
CA LEU A 76 3.84 12.82 14.57
C LEU A 76 4.89 11.73 14.37
N LEU A 77 6.14 11.98 14.78
CA LEU A 77 7.21 10.98 14.77
C LEU A 77 8.22 11.19 15.89
N ASN A 78 8.92 10.11 16.24
CA ASN A 78 10.10 10.08 17.07
C ASN A 78 11.34 10.02 16.19
N HIS A 79 12.43 10.62 16.64
CA HIS A 79 13.74 10.52 16.00
C HIS A 79 14.76 10.09 17.04
N GLU A 80 15.37 8.94 16.83
CA GLU A 80 16.43 8.43 17.67
C GLU A 80 17.77 8.50 16.92
N PRO A 81 18.79 9.14 17.52
CA PRO A 81 20.11 9.19 16.90
C PRO A 81 20.62 7.78 16.60
N TYR A 82 21.16 7.58 15.40
CA TYR A 82 21.70 6.30 14.89
C TYR A 82 20.67 5.21 14.61
N HIS A 83 19.44 5.29 15.11
CA HIS A 83 18.37 4.32 14.80
C HIS A 83 17.46 4.79 13.67
N GLY A 84 17.20 6.10 13.58
CA GLY A 84 16.34 6.66 12.54
C GLY A 84 15.06 7.31 13.08
N ILE A 85 13.97 7.17 12.32
CA ILE A 85 12.68 7.77 12.63
C ILE A 85 11.58 6.69 12.73
N ALA A 86 10.68 6.85 13.68
CA ALA A 86 9.50 6.02 13.84
C ALA A 86 8.24 6.89 14.03
N LEU A 87 7.10 6.44 13.53
CA LEU A 87 5.83 7.14 13.75
C LEU A 87 5.40 7.03 15.21
N THR A 88 4.87 8.12 15.77
CA THR A 88 4.07 8.05 16.99
C THR A 88 2.74 7.39 16.68
N GLU A 89 1.94 7.07 17.70
CA GLU A 89 0.57 6.55 17.48
C GLU A 89 -0.31 7.58 16.75
N HIS A 90 -0.12 8.87 17.03
CA HIS A 90 -0.77 9.96 16.29
C HIS A 90 -0.33 9.99 14.83
N GLY A 91 0.99 9.97 14.58
CA GLY A 91 1.54 9.94 13.23
C GLY A 91 1.11 8.70 12.43
N ARG A 92 1.01 7.54 13.10
CA ARG A 92 0.53 6.30 12.49
C ARG A 92 -0.92 6.42 12.03
N ARG A 93 -1.79 6.98 12.85
CA ARG A 93 -3.19 7.21 12.48
C ARG A 93 -3.32 8.13 11.28
N GLU A 94 -2.59 9.24 11.26
CA GLU A 94 -2.60 10.18 10.13
C GLU A 94 -2.01 9.56 8.84
N ALA A 95 -0.96 8.75 8.96
CA ALA A 95 -0.42 7.97 7.84
C ALA A 95 -1.47 7.02 7.26
N LEU A 96 -2.20 6.30 8.13
CA LEU A 96 -3.22 5.33 7.72
C LEU A 96 -4.45 6.00 7.08
N LYS A 97 -4.84 7.19 7.52
CA LYS A 97 -5.88 7.98 6.83
C LYS A 97 -5.45 8.35 5.40
N GLN A 98 -4.20 8.75 5.20
CA GLN A 98 -3.69 9.04 3.85
C GLN A 98 -3.59 7.76 2.99
N ILE A 99 -3.16 6.65 3.56
CA ILE A 99 -3.11 5.36 2.89
C ILE A 99 -4.53 4.89 2.52
N ARG A 100 -5.51 5.10 3.38
CA ARG A 100 -6.91 4.82 3.07
C ARG A 100 -7.37 5.58 1.83
N ARG A 101 -7.17 6.90 1.78
CA ARG A 101 -7.52 7.73 0.62
C ARG A 101 -6.89 7.20 -0.67
N HIS A 102 -5.61 6.90 -0.61
CA HIS A 102 -4.87 6.36 -1.77
C HIS A 102 -5.47 5.03 -2.25
N ARG A 103 -5.70 4.07 -1.35
CA ARG A 103 -6.24 2.73 -1.69
C ARG A 103 -7.69 2.77 -2.18
N ILE A 104 -8.49 3.72 -1.70
CA ILE A 104 -9.85 3.96 -2.21
C ILE A 104 -9.79 4.50 -3.64
N VAL A 105 -8.89 5.45 -3.92
CA VAL A 105 -8.71 5.96 -5.28
C VAL A 105 -8.25 4.85 -6.22
N GLU A 106 -7.28 4.03 -5.83
CA GLU A 106 -6.85 2.86 -6.62
C GLU A 106 -8.04 1.95 -6.96
N ALA A 107 -8.84 1.59 -5.96
CA ALA A 107 -10.02 0.75 -6.16
C ALA A 107 -11.02 1.41 -7.12
N PHE A 108 -11.29 2.69 -6.97
CA PHE A 108 -12.19 3.44 -7.84
C PHE A 108 -11.67 3.50 -9.29
N LEU A 109 -10.39 3.79 -9.48
CA LEU A 109 -9.78 3.85 -10.82
C LEU A 109 -9.90 2.52 -11.57
N VAL A 110 -9.70 1.39 -10.89
CA VAL A 110 -9.83 0.07 -11.53
C VAL A 110 -11.30 -0.31 -11.70
N THR A 111 -12.11 -0.27 -10.64
CA THR A 111 -13.45 -0.86 -10.67
C THR A 111 -14.50 -0.01 -11.39
N VAL A 112 -14.35 1.31 -11.36
CA VAL A 112 -15.33 2.26 -11.93
C VAL A 112 -14.84 2.85 -13.25
N MET A 113 -13.56 3.22 -13.33
CA MET A 113 -13.00 3.83 -14.53
C MET A 113 -12.37 2.83 -15.50
N GLY A 114 -12.11 1.57 -15.06
CA GLY A 114 -11.57 0.52 -15.90
C GLY A 114 -10.08 0.68 -16.25
N LEU A 115 -9.31 1.41 -15.45
CA LEU A 115 -7.87 1.49 -15.63
C LEU A 115 -7.21 0.15 -15.25
N GLU A 116 -6.07 -0.14 -15.87
CA GLU A 116 -5.29 -1.32 -15.55
C GLU A 116 -4.59 -1.17 -14.18
N TRP A 117 -4.55 -2.25 -13.42
CA TRP A 117 -4.06 -2.25 -12.02
C TRP A 117 -2.60 -1.81 -11.86
N HIS A 118 -1.79 -1.89 -12.92
CA HIS A 118 -0.38 -1.49 -12.92
C HIS A 118 -0.17 0.01 -13.20
N GLU A 119 -1.16 0.72 -13.75
CA GLU A 119 -1.04 2.13 -14.14
C GLU A 119 -1.51 3.12 -13.08
N ILE A 120 -2.21 2.65 -12.04
CA ILE A 120 -3.01 3.51 -11.16
C ILE A 120 -2.25 4.25 -10.07
N HIS A 121 -1.02 3.83 -9.72
CA HIS A 121 -0.33 4.40 -8.54
C HIS A 121 -0.03 5.90 -8.67
N ALA A 122 0.44 6.35 -9.84
CA ALA A 122 0.76 7.75 -10.07
C ALA A 122 -0.49 8.64 -10.01
N GLU A 123 -1.58 8.19 -10.63
CA GLU A 123 -2.86 8.88 -10.61
C GLU A 123 -3.46 8.90 -9.20
N ALA A 124 -3.41 7.77 -8.49
CA ALA A 124 -3.88 7.68 -7.11
C ALA A 124 -3.11 8.60 -6.16
N ASP A 125 -1.79 8.76 -6.34
CA ASP A 125 -0.98 9.70 -5.55
C ASP A 125 -1.42 11.15 -5.76
N GLN A 126 -1.73 11.53 -7.00
CA GLN A 126 -2.17 12.90 -7.31
C GLN A 126 -3.56 13.17 -6.73
N ILE A 127 -4.53 12.30 -7.01
CA ILE A 127 -5.93 12.47 -6.61
C ILE A 127 -6.07 12.41 -5.10
N SER A 128 -5.53 11.36 -4.45
CA SER A 128 -5.71 11.12 -3.01
C SER A 128 -5.16 12.24 -2.13
N SER A 129 -4.18 12.97 -2.64
CA SER A 129 -3.55 14.07 -1.90
C SER A 129 -4.44 15.30 -1.70
N GLN A 130 -5.49 15.45 -2.51
CA GLN A 130 -6.43 16.58 -2.49
C GLN A 130 -7.87 16.11 -2.23
N LEU A 131 -8.05 14.82 -1.93
CA LEU A 131 -9.37 14.23 -1.76
C LEU A 131 -10.03 14.73 -0.48
N THR A 132 -11.23 15.30 -0.61
CA THR A 132 -12.07 15.67 0.53
C THR A 132 -12.76 14.43 1.10
N GLU A 133 -13.16 14.47 2.37
CA GLU A 133 -13.85 13.34 3.01
C GLU A 133 -15.16 12.95 2.31
N ASN A 134 -15.92 13.94 1.82
CA ASN A 134 -17.14 13.68 1.06
C ASN A 134 -16.85 12.93 -0.25
N LEU A 135 -15.80 13.33 -0.96
CA LEU A 135 -15.43 12.68 -2.22
C LEU A 135 -14.83 11.29 -1.96
N GLU A 136 -14.03 11.14 -0.90
CA GLU A 136 -13.53 9.84 -0.43
C GLU A 136 -14.69 8.86 -0.17
N ALA A 137 -15.70 9.28 0.61
CA ALA A 137 -16.85 8.44 0.92
C ALA A 137 -17.64 8.03 -0.34
N ARG A 138 -17.81 8.96 -1.30
CA ARG A 138 -18.49 8.67 -2.57
C ARG A 138 -17.71 7.69 -3.45
N MET A 139 -16.40 7.91 -3.61
CA MET A 139 -15.54 7.01 -4.39
C MET A 139 -15.51 5.62 -3.77
N TYR A 140 -15.41 5.52 -2.43
CA TYR A 140 -15.47 4.25 -1.71
C TYR A 140 -16.78 3.50 -1.97
N ALA A 141 -17.93 4.19 -1.87
CA ALA A 141 -19.24 3.59 -2.14
C ALA A 141 -19.38 3.18 -3.62
N MET A 142 -18.93 3.99 -4.57
CA MET A 142 -18.98 3.67 -6.00
C MET A 142 -18.09 2.49 -6.38
N ALA A 143 -16.96 2.32 -5.70
CA ALA A 143 -16.09 1.16 -5.86
C ALA A 143 -16.64 -0.12 -5.20
N GLY A 144 -17.84 -0.09 -4.62
CA GLY A 144 -18.46 -1.24 -3.95
C GLY A 144 -18.02 -1.46 -2.50
N SER A 145 -17.50 -0.44 -1.84
CA SER A 145 -17.00 -0.48 -0.45
C SER A 145 -15.95 -1.60 -0.24
N PRO A 146 -14.88 -1.63 -1.02
CA PRO A 146 -13.91 -2.72 -1.01
C PRO A 146 -13.14 -2.78 0.31
N VAL A 147 -12.79 -3.99 0.74
CA VAL A 147 -11.95 -4.21 1.92
C VAL A 147 -10.45 -4.13 1.60
N THR A 148 -10.10 -4.32 0.33
CA THR A 148 -8.72 -4.24 -0.19
C THR A 148 -8.66 -3.40 -1.46
N CYS A 149 -7.51 -2.81 -1.76
CA CYS A 149 -7.24 -2.20 -3.05
C CYS A 149 -6.95 -3.27 -4.13
N PRO A 150 -6.81 -2.91 -5.42
CA PRO A 150 -6.54 -3.86 -6.49
C PRO A 150 -5.26 -4.70 -6.30
N HIS A 151 -4.29 -4.19 -5.56
CA HIS A 151 -3.05 -4.90 -5.21
C HIS A 151 -3.21 -5.85 -4.00
N GLY A 152 -4.42 -5.98 -3.43
CA GLY A 152 -4.73 -6.82 -2.29
C GLY A 152 -4.41 -6.18 -0.93
N GLU A 153 -3.85 -4.98 -0.89
CA GLU A 153 -3.54 -4.30 0.37
C GLU A 153 -4.84 -3.86 1.09
N PRO A 154 -4.99 -4.11 2.40
CA PRO A 154 -6.22 -3.81 3.13
C PRO A 154 -6.45 -2.30 3.23
N ILE A 155 -7.68 -1.84 3.03
CA ILE A 155 -8.05 -0.44 3.16
C ILE A 155 -8.26 -0.13 4.65
N PRO A 156 -7.49 0.81 5.25
CA PRO A 156 -7.67 1.19 6.65
C PRO A 156 -9.09 1.69 6.95
N ALA A 157 -9.55 1.56 8.16
CA ALA A 157 -10.80 2.15 8.61
C ALA A 157 -10.72 3.69 8.66
N VAL A 158 -11.87 4.36 8.77
CA VAL A 158 -11.95 5.84 8.80
C VAL A 158 -11.19 6.43 9.99
N ASP A 159 -11.17 5.74 11.11
CA ASP A 159 -10.46 6.14 12.34
C ASP A 159 -8.94 5.93 12.27
N GLY A 160 -8.42 5.42 11.15
CA GLY A 160 -7.01 5.11 10.96
C GLY A 160 -6.58 3.79 11.59
N THR A 161 -7.51 2.90 11.93
CA THR A 161 -7.14 1.53 12.33
C THR A 161 -6.96 0.63 11.11
N LEU A 162 -6.09 -0.37 11.24
CA LEU A 162 -5.80 -1.35 10.20
C LEU A 162 -5.61 -2.73 10.81
N THR A 163 -6.38 -3.70 10.30
CA THR A 163 -6.14 -5.11 10.61
C THR A 163 -5.13 -5.66 9.62
N GLU A 164 -3.96 -6.03 10.12
CA GLU A 164 -2.92 -6.64 9.28
C GLU A 164 -3.34 -8.05 8.86
N PRO A 165 -3.25 -8.38 7.56
CA PRO A 165 -3.52 -9.72 7.08
C PRO A 165 -2.52 -10.74 7.63
N LYS A 166 -3.01 -11.92 7.97
CA LYS A 166 -2.17 -13.05 8.38
C LYS A 166 -1.75 -13.83 7.14
N ASP A 167 -0.82 -13.29 6.40
CA ASP A 167 -0.28 -13.90 5.20
C ASP A 167 1.24 -14.03 5.26
N HIS A 168 1.82 -14.84 4.38
CA HIS A 168 3.24 -15.17 4.34
C HIS A 168 3.84 -14.79 2.98
N LEU A 169 5.17 -14.71 2.90
CA LEU A 169 5.84 -14.56 1.61
C LEU A 169 5.63 -15.81 0.75
N LEU A 170 5.42 -15.61 -0.55
CA LEU A 170 5.36 -16.73 -1.50
C LEU A 170 6.64 -17.57 -1.46
N THR A 171 7.79 -16.93 -1.21
CA THR A 171 9.09 -17.61 -1.10
C THR A 171 9.19 -18.56 0.09
N SER A 172 8.33 -18.41 1.10
CA SER A 172 8.24 -19.31 2.27
C SER A 172 7.06 -20.30 2.19
N ALA A 173 6.32 -20.28 1.09
CA ALA A 173 5.19 -21.17 0.92
C ALA A 173 5.64 -22.64 0.77
N PRO A 174 4.89 -23.59 1.34
CA PRO A 174 5.27 -25.01 1.28
C PRO A 174 5.16 -25.56 -0.15
N ILE A 175 6.17 -26.36 -0.56
CA ILE A 175 6.20 -27.01 -1.88
C ILE A 175 5.06 -28.05 -1.98
N LYS A 176 4.48 -28.16 -3.19
CA LYS A 176 3.32 -29.03 -3.50
C LYS A 176 2.03 -28.67 -2.75
N HIS A 177 1.92 -27.42 -2.32
CA HIS A 177 0.69 -26.89 -1.75
C HIS A 177 0.11 -25.80 -2.64
N ILE A 178 -1.21 -25.75 -2.67
CA ILE A 178 -1.96 -24.67 -3.31
C ILE A 178 -2.11 -23.55 -2.29
N VAL A 179 -1.69 -22.37 -2.67
CA VAL A 179 -1.82 -21.14 -1.88
C VAL A 179 -2.56 -20.08 -2.71
N THR A 180 -3.23 -19.17 -2.03
CA THR A 180 -3.93 -18.05 -2.69
C THR A 180 -3.09 -16.79 -2.54
N ILE A 181 -2.84 -16.09 -3.65
CA ILE A 181 -2.20 -14.78 -3.62
C ILE A 181 -3.14 -13.80 -2.93
N THR A 182 -2.68 -13.20 -1.84
CA THR A 182 -3.45 -12.21 -1.07
C THR A 182 -3.14 -10.80 -1.52
N ARG A 183 -1.87 -10.49 -1.75
CA ARG A 183 -1.40 -9.16 -2.13
C ARG A 183 -0.06 -9.17 -2.85
N VAL A 184 0.15 -8.13 -3.66
CA VAL A 184 1.40 -7.86 -4.38
C VAL A 184 1.96 -6.53 -3.89
N ARG A 185 3.16 -6.56 -3.30
CA ARG A 185 3.76 -5.44 -2.56
C ARG A 185 4.84 -4.72 -3.37
N THR A 186 4.50 -4.28 -4.56
CA THR A 186 5.31 -3.37 -5.38
C THR A 186 4.46 -2.22 -5.91
N ARG A 187 5.08 -1.11 -6.25
CA ARG A 187 4.44 0.03 -6.91
C ARG A 187 5.05 0.32 -8.28
N GLU A 188 6.00 -0.51 -8.71
CA GLU A 188 6.65 -0.39 -10.01
C GLU A 188 5.73 -0.95 -11.09
N ALA A 189 5.31 -0.09 -12.03
CA ALA A 189 4.35 -0.44 -13.08
C ALA A 189 4.80 -1.64 -13.89
N ASP A 190 6.06 -1.67 -14.33
CA ASP A 190 6.62 -2.76 -15.13
C ASP A 190 6.55 -4.11 -14.41
N ARG A 191 6.78 -4.12 -13.09
CA ARG A 191 6.69 -5.35 -12.29
C ARG A 191 5.24 -5.81 -12.13
N LEU A 192 4.33 -4.88 -11.90
CA LEU A 192 2.90 -5.17 -11.80
C LEU A 192 2.36 -5.69 -13.13
N GLU A 193 2.69 -5.04 -14.24
CA GLU A 193 2.34 -5.47 -15.59
C GLU A 193 2.83 -6.90 -15.85
N TYR A 194 4.10 -7.17 -15.56
CA TYR A 194 4.69 -8.49 -15.74
C TYR A 194 4.02 -9.56 -14.88
N LEU A 195 3.75 -9.27 -13.60
CA LEU A 195 3.03 -10.20 -12.72
C LEU A 195 1.60 -10.44 -13.20
N GLY A 196 0.92 -9.40 -13.71
CA GLY A 196 -0.39 -9.50 -14.33
C GLY A 196 -0.38 -10.41 -15.56
N ALA A 197 0.60 -10.27 -16.45
CA ALA A 197 0.77 -11.12 -17.64
C ALA A 197 1.02 -12.58 -17.27
N LEU A 198 1.62 -12.86 -16.11
CA LEU A 198 1.79 -14.21 -15.58
C LEU A 198 0.55 -14.75 -14.87
N GLY A 199 -0.50 -13.94 -14.68
CA GLY A 199 -1.69 -14.27 -13.91
C GLY A 199 -1.45 -14.30 -12.39
N LEU A 200 -0.39 -13.66 -11.90
CA LEU A 200 -0.02 -13.62 -10.49
C LEU A 200 -0.59 -12.37 -9.81
N VAL A 201 -1.91 -12.33 -9.71
CA VAL A 201 -2.69 -11.22 -9.15
C VAL A 201 -3.43 -11.65 -7.87
N PRO A 202 -3.84 -10.73 -7.01
CA PRO A 202 -4.63 -11.06 -5.81
C PRO A 202 -5.86 -11.91 -6.14
N GLY A 203 -6.10 -12.94 -5.32
CA GLY A 203 -7.18 -13.92 -5.52
C GLY A 203 -6.79 -15.13 -6.36
N THR A 204 -5.66 -15.12 -7.07
CA THR A 204 -5.21 -16.26 -7.87
C THR A 204 -4.71 -17.39 -6.98
N GLN A 205 -5.15 -18.62 -7.25
CA GLN A 205 -4.60 -19.84 -6.66
C GLN A 205 -3.38 -20.31 -7.44
N VAL A 206 -2.29 -20.55 -6.74
CA VAL A 206 -1.04 -21.05 -7.31
C VAL A 206 -0.55 -22.25 -6.52
N GLU A 207 0.02 -23.24 -7.21
CA GLU A 207 0.72 -24.35 -6.55
C GLU A 207 2.23 -24.13 -6.67
N VAL A 208 2.93 -24.19 -5.55
CA VAL A 208 4.39 -24.10 -5.51
C VAL A 208 4.96 -25.47 -5.87
N ILE A 209 5.55 -25.60 -7.06
CA ILE A 209 6.09 -26.88 -7.57
C ILE A 209 7.51 -27.09 -7.10
N HIS A 210 8.34 -26.05 -7.22
CA HIS A 210 9.76 -26.12 -6.91
C HIS A 210 10.31 -24.74 -6.54
N ILE A 211 11.24 -24.72 -5.60
CA ILE A 211 12.02 -23.53 -5.24
C ILE A 211 13.48 -23.88 -5.45
N ALA A 212 14.13 -23.20 -6.37
CA ALA A 212 15.55 -23.43 -6.62
C ALA A 212 16.41 -22.91 -5.45
N PRO A 213 17.51 -23.59 -5.10
CA PRO A 213 18.39 -23.18 -3.99
C PRO A 213 19.07 -21.83 -4.29
N PHE A 214 19.67 -21.24 -3.25
CA PHE A 214 20.45 -19.99 -3.35
C PHE A 214 19.64 -18.79 -3.85
N ASN A 215 18.39 -18.64 -3.36
CA ASN A 215 17.45 -17.62 -3.82
C ASN A 215 17.22 -17.68 -5.34
N GLY A 216 17.26 -18.87 -5.90
CA GLY A 216 16.98 -19.11 -7.32
C GLY A 216 15.47 -18.97 -7.62
N PRO A 217 15.09 -19.12 -8.90
CA PRO A 217 13.72 -18.96 -9.34
C PRO A 217 12.78 -20.01 -8.73
N MET A 218 11.51 -19.64 -8.63
CA MET A 218 10.43 -20.53 -8.23
C MET A 218 9.66 -21.01 -9.46
N GLN A 219 9.31 -22.29 -9.47
CA GLN A 219 8.36 -22.85 -10.43
C GLN A 219 6.99 -22.95 -9.78
N LEU A 220 6.02 -22.29 -10.37
CA LEU A 220 4.63 -22.24 -9.93
C LEU A 220 3.74 -22.88 -10.99
N ARG A 221 2.60 -23.45 -10.57
CA ARG A 221 1.52 -23.84 -11.46
C ARG A 221 0.32 -22.91 -11.22
N VAL A 222 -0.11 -22.25 -12.29
CA VAL A 222 -1.29 -21.38 -12.32
C VAL A 222 -2.32 -22.04 -13.24
N GLY A 223 -3.37 -22.59 -12.67
CA GLY A 223 -4.31 -23.42 -13.42
C GLY A 223 -3.62 -24.63 -14.07
N LYS A 224 -3.56 -24.67 -15.40
CA LYS A 224 -2.91 -25.75 -16.17
C LYS A 224 -1.48 -25.39 -16.64
N GLU A 225 -1.03 -24.19 -16.41
CA GLU A 225 0.22 -23.66 -16.95
C GLU A 225 1.31 -23.51 -15.89
N TYR A 226 2.55 -23.68 -16.31
CA TYR A 226 3.69 -23.46 -15.44
C TYR A 226 4.26 -22.05 -15.66
N ARG A 227 4.68 -21.43 -14.58
CA ARG A 227 5.34 -20.13 -14.54
C ARG A 227 6.68 -20.25 -13.81
N ILE A 228 7.69 -19.55 -14.30
CA ILE A 228 8.97 -19.41 -13.60
C ILE A 228 9.08 -17.96 -13.18
N VAL A 229 9.26 -17.74 -11.88
CA VAL A 229 9.31 -16.41 -11.27
C VAL A 229 10.63 -16.24 -10.52
N GLY A 230 11.35 -15.18 -10.80
CA GLY A 230 12.58 -14.86 -10.08
C GLY A 230 12.30 -14.60 -8.59
N HIS A 231 13.26 -14.94 -7.73
CA HIS A 231 13.11 -14.82 -6.29
C HIS A 231 12.74 -13.40 -5.85
N ASN A 232 13.37 -12.39 -6.45
CA ASN A 232 13.13 -10.97 -6.20
C ASN A 232 11.70 -10.51 -6.47
N LEU A 233 11.00 -11.13 -7.43
CA LEU A 233 9.58 -10.88 -7.67
C LEU A 233 8.70 -11.68 -6.71
N ALA A 234 9.08 -12.93 -6.42
CA ALA A 234 8.34 -13.79 -5.49
C ALA A 234 8.31 -13.22 -4.06
N GLU A 235 9.35 -12.50 -3.62
CA GLU A 235 9.38 -11.79 -2.33
C GLU A 235 8.36 -10.64 -2.23
N MET A 236 7.85 -10.15 -3.35
CA MET A 236 6.81 -9.11 -3.37
C MET A 236 5.40 -9.68 -3.26
N ILE A 237 5.25 -11.00 -3.37
CA ILE A 237 3.95 -11.68 -3.34
C ILE A 237 3.70 -12.26 -1.96
N ARG A 238 2.53 -11.96 -1.42
CA ARG A 238 2.02 -12.53 -0.17
C ARG A 238 0.93 -13.53 -0.48
N VAL A 239 0.90 -14.61 0.29
CA VAL A 239 -0.03 -15.72 0.10
C VAL A 239 -0.64 -16.20 1.40
N ASN A 240 -1.80 -16.82 1.29
CA ASN A 240 -2.46 -17.53 2.37
C ASN A 240 -2.65 -19.01 1.97
N VAL A 241 -2.53 -19.90 2.94
CA VAL A 241 -2.70 -21.37 2.75
C VAL A 241 -4.16 -21.74 2.87
#